data_c3df4fcd7add06c5d85fe82a06a1ad9c
#
_entry.id   c3df4fcd7add06c5d85fe82a06a1ad9c
#
_cell.length_a   1.000
_cell.length_b   1.000
_cell.length_c   1.000
_cell.angle_alpha   90.00
_cell.angle_beta   90.00
_cell.angle_gamma   90.00
#
_symmetry.space_group_name_H-M   'P 1'
#
loop_
_entity.id
_entity.type
_entity.pdbx_description
1 polymer ?
#
loop_
_entity_poly.entity_id
_entity_poly.type
_entity_poly.pdbx_seq_one_letter_code
_entity_poly.pdbx_strand_id
1 'polypeptide(L)'
;MRAIILAGGYAKRLWPLTLDKPKPLLTIGDGTILDFIMAKTSPLGLKEVIISTNQKFGGKFEEWIEARGLSHVRVVPEPSLSEDEKLGPIKALDLIMEDAPSDDYLIAAGDNLFSLDLSAMAAFFRKVKSPVIGLYEITSYELAKQYAVVEINQKSRIVSFVEKPAEPKCLLISTGIYMLPWKSATKIGEYLGEGNPPDPIGRFIGWLSENEKSYGFKFSGYWYDIGSLESYREAQADFMHKSYKG
;
A
#
# COMPACT_ATOMS: atom_id res chain seq x y z
N MET A 1 -4.32 14.22 -8.38
CA MET A 1 -3.94 13.12 -7.46
C MET A 1 -2.62 12.53 -7.92
N ARG A 2 -1.76 12.11 -6.99
CA ARG A 2 -0.50 11.38 -7.21
C ARG A 2 -0.58 10.04 -6.49
N ALA A 3 0.31 9.11 -6.82
CA ALA A 3 0.41 7.86 -6.07
C ALA A 3 1.80 7.67 -5.45
N ILE A 4 1.84 6.98 -4.32
CA ILE A 4 3.06 6.49 -3.69
C ILE A 4 2.90 4.99 -3.49
N ILE A 5 3.78 4.22 -4.13
CA ILE A 5 3.83 2.76 -3.98
C ILE A 5 4.95 2.43 -2.99
N LEU A 6 4.57 1.83 -1.86
CA LEU A 6 5.51 1.45 -0.80
C LEU A 6 6.20 0.12 -1.17
N ALA A 7 7.48 0.17 -1.46
CA ALA A 7 8.28 -0.94 -1.97
C ALA A 7 9.66 -1.09 -1.27
N GLY A 8 9.82 -0.52 -0.06
CA GLY A 8 11.09 -0.48 0.68
C GLY A 8 11.46 -1.78 1.42
N GLY A 9 10.56 -2.77 1.48
CA GLY A 9 10.80 -4.01 2.22
C GLY A 9 11.80 -4.96 1.54
N TYR A 10 12.67 -5.60 2.33
CA TYR A 10 13.64 -6.62 1.86
C TYR A 10 13.06 -8.01 1.66
N ALA A 11 11.85 -8.25 2.15
CA ALA A 11 11.07 -9.48 1.95
C ALA A 11 11.84 -10.80 2.23
N LYS A 12 12.60 -10.87 3.35
CA LYS A 12 13.42 -12.05 3.71
C LYS A 12 12.65 -13.37 3.73
N ARG A 13 11.35 -13.34 4.07
CA ARG A 13 10.49 -14.55 4.07
C ARG A 13 10.26 -15.16 2.68
N LEU A 14 10.61 -14.42 1.62
CA LEU A 14 10.54 -14.87 0.22
C LEU A 14 11.90 -15.30 -0.36
N TRP A 15 12.97 -15.31 0.44
CA TRP A 15 14.25 -15.79 -0.04
C TRP A 15 14.16 -17.24 -0.52
N PRO A 16 14.87 -17.62 -1.62
CA PRO A 16 15.90 -16.81 -2.35
C PRO A 16 15.32 -15.85 -3.42
N LEU A 17 14.00 -15.83 -3.69
CA LEU A 17 13.39 -15.08 -4.78
C LEU A 17 13.64 -13.56 -4.71
N THR A 18 13.82 -13.03 -3.49
CA THR A 18 13.99 -11.59 -3.23
C THR A 18 15.39 -11.20 -2.79
N LEU A 19 16.40 -12.06 -2.99
CA LEU A 19 17.79 -11.70 -2.70
C LEU A 19 18.27 -10.54 -3.58
N ASP A 20 18.02 -10.62 -4.90
CA ASP A 20 18.48 -9.66 -5.89
C ASP A 20 17.35 -9.00 -6.68
N LYS A 21 16.10 -9.27 -6.29
CA LYS A 21 14.91 -8.75 -6.94
C LYS A 21 13.91 -8.26 -5.89
N PRO A 22 13.45 -6.98 -5.94
CA PRO A 22 12.47 -6.50 -4.99
C PRO A 22 11.14 -7.21 -5.20
N LYS A 23 10.39 -7.45 -4.11
CA LYS A 23 9.12 -8.16 -4.11
C LYS A 23 8.12 -7.66 -5.16
N PRO A 24 7.89 -6.34 -5.35
CA PRO A 24 6.96 -5.83 -6.36
C PRO A 24 7.30 -6.21 -7.79
N LEU A 25 8.56 -6.57 -8.07
CA LEU A 25 9.01 -7.03 -9.39
C LEU A 25 8.99 -8.55 -9.56
N LEU A 26 8.52 -9.32 -8.57
CA LEU A 26 8.28 -10.76 -8.73
C LEU A 26 7.22 -10.99 -9.81
N THR A 27 7.44 -12.01 -10.63
CA THR A 27 6.56 -12.34 -11.76
C THR A 27 5.26 -12.96 -11.26
N ILE A 28 4.14 -12.51 -11.78
CA ILE A 28 2.80 -13.03 -11.53
C ILE A 28 2.05 -13.03 -12.87
N GLY A 29 1.49 -14.16 -13.29
CA GLY A 29 0.86 -14.25 -14.61
C GLY A 29 1.82 -13.81 -15.74
N ASP A 30 1.38 -12.88 -16.56
CA ASP A 30 2.16 -12.30 -17.69
C ASP A 30 2.93 -11.02 -17.34
N GLY A 31 2.93 -10.59 -16.07
CA GLY A 31 3.60 -9.38 -15.62
C GLY A 31 4.29 -9.54 -14.27
N THR A 32 4.56 -8.42 -13.62
CA THR A 32 5.02 -8.36 -12.24
C THR A 32 3.88 -7.91 -11.32
N ILE A 33 4.02 -8.10 -10.01
CA ILE A 33 3.05 -7.54 -9.02
C ILE A 33 2.84 -6.04 -9.28
N LEU A 34 3.94 -5.31 -9.52
CA LEU A 34 3.88 -3.87 -9.80
C LEU A 34 3.14 -3.55 -11.11
N ASP A 35 3.25 -4.39 -12.16
CA ASP A 35 2.48 -4.21 -13.40
C ASP A 35 0.97 -4.27 -13.13
N PHE A 36 0.50 -5.19 -12.30
CA PHE A 36 -0.92 -5.26 -11.90
C PHE A 36 -1.35 -4.05 -11.08
N ILE A 37 -0.51 -3.57 -10.15
CA ILE A 37 -0.81 -2.36 -9.38
C ILE A 37 -0.91 -1.15 -10.32
N MET A 38 0.04 -0.99 -11.25
CA MET A 38 0.04 0.10 -12.22
C MET A 38 -1.18 0.06 -13.13
N ALA A 39 -1.58 -1.12 -13.62
CA ALA A 39 -2.81 -1.27 -14.40
C ALA A 39 -4.06 -0.81 -13.62
N LYS A 40 -4.14 -1.14 -12.32
CA LYS A 40 -5.21 -0.66 -11.43
C LYS A 40 -5.22 0.85 -11.23
N THR A 41 -4.05 1.50 -11.23
CA THR A 41 -3.95 2.96 -11.08
C THR A 41 -4.19 3.74 -12.37
N SER A 42 -4.04 3.10 -13.53
CA SER A 42 -4.16 3.74 -14.86
C SER A 42 -5.47 4.53 -15.06
N PRO A 43 -6.66 4.03 -14.67
CA PRO A 43 -7.92 4.77 -14.85
C PRO A 43 -8.02 6.05 -14.02
N LEU A 44 -7.15 6.26 -13.04
CA LEU A 44 -7.15 7.45 -12.18
C LEU A 44 -6.56 8.70 -12.85
N GLY A 45 -5.82 8.56 -13.95
CA GLY A 45 -5.14 9.67 -14.62
C GLY A 45 -4.17 10.39 -13.69
N LEU A 46 -3.33 9.62 -12.99
CA LEU A 46 -2.40 10.16 -12.00
C LEU A 46 -1.39 11.11 -12.64
N LYS A 47 -1.12 12.24 -11.98
CA LYS A 47 -0.09 13.19 -12.41
C LYS A 47 1.32 12.63 -12.30
N GLU A 48 1.52 11.76 -11.31
CA GLU A 48 2.80 11.14 -10.99
C GLU A 48 2.59 9.89 -10.13
N VAL A 49 3.46 8.90 -10.30
CA VAL A 49 3.61 7.75 -9.42
C VAL A 49 5.01 7.73 -8.84
N ILE A 50 5.12 7.68 -7.52
CA ILE A 50 6.38 7.60 -6.79
C ILE A 50 6.53 6.17 -6.26
N ILE A 51 7.63 5.51 -6.60
CA ILE A 51 7.99 4.23 -6.02
C ILE A 51 8.97 4.50 -4.87
N SER A 52 8.47 4.36 -3.63
CA SER A 52 9.29 4.45 -2.42
C SER A 52 9.98 3.10 -2.19
N THR A 53 11.30 3.08 -2.23
CA THR A 53 12.08 1.83 -2.10
C THR A 53 13.34 2.05 -1.26
N ASN A 54 14.10 0.99 -1.00
CA ASN A 54 15.41 1.08 -0.39
C ASN A 54 16.50 1.30 -1.47
N GLN A 55 17.67 1.76 -1.04
CA GLN A 55 18.78 2.09 -1.95
C GLN A 55 19.29 0.85 -2.71
N LYS A 56 19.24 -0.35 -2.09
CA LYS A 56 19.65 -1.60 -2.73
C LYS A 56 18.90 -1.87 -4.03
N PHE A 57 17.59 -1.56 -4.05
CA PHE A 57 16.71 -1.94 -5.16
C PHE A 57 16.32 -0.77 -6.07
N GLY A 58 16.76 0.46 -5.78
CA GLY A 58 16.43 1.64 -6.59
C GLY A 58 16.65 1.42 -8.09
N GLY A 59 17.86 0.99 -8.49
CA GLY A 59 18.19 0.73 -9.89
C GLY A 59 17.31 -0.33 -10.57
N LYS A 60 16.79 -1.32 -9.81
CA LYS A 60 15.88 -2.33 -10.38
C LYS A 60 14.51 -1.74 -10.77
N PHE A 61 14.04 -0.77 -10.02
CA PHE A 61 12.80 -0.05 -10.38
C PHE A 61 13.05 0.93 -11.53
N GLU A 62 14.22 1.57 -11.62
CA GLU A 62 14.60 2.42 -12.74
C GLU A 62 14.66 1.62 -14.05
N GLU A 63 15.33 0.44 -14.05
CA GLU A 63 15.33 -0.50 -15.17
C GLU A 63 13.91 -0.90 -15.59
N TRP A 64 13.02 -1.15 -14.61
CA TRP A 64 11.62 -1.52 -14.86
C TRP A 64 10.82 -0.37 -15.48
N ILE A 65 11.04 0.88 -15.03
CA ILE A 65 10.41 2.10 -15.57
C ILE A 65 10.84 2.33 -17.02
N GLU A 66 12.14 2.26 -17.29
CA GLU A 66 12.72 2.46 -18.62
C GLU A 66 12.19 1.44 -19.63
N ALA A 67 12.18 0.16 -19.26
CA ALA A 67 11.68 -0.93 -20.11
C ALA A 67 10.18 -0.75 -20.50
N ARG A 68 9.42 0.08 -19.78
CA ARG A 68 7.99 0.35 -20.01
C ARG A 68 7.68 1.74 -20.55
N GLY A 69 8.70 2.61 -20.66
CA GLY A 69 8.54 3.99 -21.11
C GLY A 69 7.63 4.86 -20.21
N LEU A 70 7.67 4.65 -18.89
CA LEU A 70 6.77 5.29 -17.93
C LEU A 70 7.31 6.63 -17.45
N SER A 71 7.20 7.68 -18.24
CA SER A 71 7.75 9.02 -17.96
C SER A 71 7.14 9.73 -16.74
N HIS A 72 5.97 9.29 -16.27
CA HIS A 72 5.29 9.86 -15.09
C HIS A 72 5.58 9.08 -13.80
N VAL A 73 6.51 8.11 -13.84
CA VAL A 73 6.91 7.30 -12.69
C VAL A 73 8.35 7.66 -12.29
N ARG A 74 8.60 7.85 -11.01
CA ARG A 74 9.96 8.04 -10.48
C ARG A 74 10.21 7.19 -9.24
N VAL A 75 11.47 6.92 -8.97
CA VAL A 75 11.93 6.20 -7.78
C VAL A 75 12.42 7.20 -6.73
N VAL A 76 12.07 6.94 -5.47
CA VAL A 76 12.63 7.64 -4.32
C VAL A 76 13.21 6.59 -3.38
N PRO A 77 14.54 6.38 -3.40
CA PRO A 77 15.18 5.44 -2.50
C PRO A 77 15.40 6.05 -1.12
N GLU A 78 15.02 5.32 -0.07
CA GLU A 78 15.46 5.60 1.29
C GLU A 78 16.93 5.16 1.46
N PRO A 79 17.73 5.83 2.32
CA PRO A 79 19.14 5.52 2.49
C PRO A 79 19.37 4.28 3.35
N SER A 80 18.84 3.11 2.93
CA SER A 80 19.07 1.83 3.60
C SER A 80 19.60 0.79 2.62
N LEU A 81 20.64 0.06 3.02
CA LEU A 81 21.27 -1.02 2.26
C LEU A 81 20.94 -2.40 2.83
N SER A 82 20.37 -2.46 4.03
CA SER A 82 20.00 -3.69 4.74
C SER A 82 18.67 -3.55 5.47
N GLU A 83 18.08 -4.70 5.85
CA GLU A 83 16.84 -4.72 6.64
C GLU A 83 16.96 -3.98 7.98
N ASP A 84 18.15 -4.04 8.60
CA ASP A 84 18.39 -3.46 9.92
C ASP A 84 18.51 -1.92 9.87
N GLU A 85 18.74 -1.37 8.67
CA GLU A 85 18.85 0.08 8.41
C GLU A 85 17.55 0.69 7.89
N LYS A 86 16.52 -0.12 7.62
CA LYS A 86 15.27 0.40 7.03
C LYS A 86 14.63 1.45 7.91
N LEU A 87 14.17 2.53 7.29
CA LEU A 87 13.49 3.62 8.00
C LEU A 87 12.07 3.25 8.45
N GLY A 88 11.47 2.29 7.78
CA GLY A 88 10.05 1.97 7.89
C GLY A 88 9.17 2.83 6.96
N PRO A 89 7.99 2.34 6.60
CA PRO A 89 7.15 2.96 5.56
C PRO A 89 6.67 4.36 5.93
N ILE A 90 6.46 4.65 7.23
CA ILE A 90 5.99 5.97 7.67
C ILE A 90 7.11 7.01 7.54
N LYS A 91 8.34 6.67 7.94
CA LYS A 91 9.46 7.60 7.80
C LYS A 91 9.86 7.80 6.33
N ALA A 92 9.76 6.75 5.50
CA ALA A 92 9.96 6.86 4.06
C ALA A 92 8.92 7.78 3.40
N LEU A 93 7.66 7.71 3.85
CA LEU A 93 6.61 8.64 3.41
C LEU A 93 6.88 10.06 3.89
N ASP A 94 7.32 10.26 5.13
CA ASP A 94 7.66 11.59 5.67
C ASP A 94 8.69 12.29 4.80
N LEU A 95 9.78 11.60 4.44
CA LEU A 95 10.80 12.12 3.52
C LEU A 95 10.23 12.50 2.13
N ILE A 96 9.28 11.72 1.61
CA ILE A 96 8.62 12.06 0.34
C ILE A 96 7.72 13.28 0.51
N MET A 97 7.04 13.39 1.65
CA MET A 97 6.07 14.46 1.88
C MET A 97 6.71 15.82 2.17
N GLU A 98 7.99 15.90 2.59
CA GLU A 98 8.73 17.14 2.82
C GLU A 98 8.73 18.05 1.57
N ASP A 99 8.94 17.47 0.38
CA ASP A 99 9.01 18.18 -0.89
C ASP A 99 7.82 17.90 -1.82
N ALA A 100 6.83 17.14 -1.35
CA ALA A 100 5.73 16.70 -2.19
C ALA A 100 4.74 17.85 -2.48
N PRO A 101 4.25 17.95 -3.73
CA PRO A 101 3.24 18.97 -4.08
C PRO A 101 1.95 18.81 -3.29
N SER A 102 1.27 19.96 -3.03
CA SER A 102 -0.07 19.98 -2.40
C SER A 102 -1.11 19.34 -3.31
N ASP A 103 -1.25 18.03 -3.24
CA ASP A 103 -2.17 17.20 -4.04
C ASP A 103 -2.75 16.07 -3.18
N ASP A 104 -3.84 15.45 -3.60
CA ASP A 104 -4.34 14.24 -2.96
C ASP A 104 -3.45 13.04 -3.34
N TYR A 105 -3.29 12.11 -2.41
CA TYR A 105 -2.40 10.96 -2.57
C TYR A 105 -3.13 9.63 -2.47
N LEU A 106 -2.89 8.75 -3.45
CA LEU A 106 -3.09 7.31 -3.32
C LEU A 106 -1.80 6.72 -2.74
N ILE A 107 -1.87 6.06 -1.61
CA ILE A 107 -0.77 5.29 -1.02
C ILE A 107 -1.14 3.83 -1.12
N ALA A 108 -0.28 3.01 -1.70
CA ALA A 108 -0.53 1.58 -1.86
C ALA A 108 0.70 0.76 -1.50
N ALA A 109 0.50 -0.35 -0.80
CA ALA A 109 1.53 -1.35 -0.59
C ALA A 109 1.91 -2.01 -1.92
N GLY A 110 3.20 -2.13 -2.20
CA GLY A 110 3.74 -2.64 -3.48
C GLY A 110 3.74 -4.17 -3.60
N ASP A 111 3.15 -4.86 -2.66
CA ASP A 111 3.12 -6.33 -2.56
C ASP A 111 1.71 -6.93 -2.61
N ASN A 112 0.71 -6.12 -2.90
CA ASN A 112 -0.69 -6.54 -2.91
C ASN A 112 -1.23 -6.74 -4.32
N LEU A 113 -2.00 -7.81 -4.51
CA LEU A 113 -2.85 -8.01 -5.68
C LEU A 113 -4.32 -7.92 -5.25
N PHE A 114 -5.13 -7.16 -5.95
CA PHE A 114 -6.49 -6.88 -5.52
C PHE A 114 -7.46 -6.62 -6.67
N SER A 115 -8.74 -6.93 -6.42
CA SER A 115 -9.86 -6.63 -7.32
C SER A 115 -10.49 -5.26 -7.06
N LEU A 116 -10.03 -4.51 -6.06
CA LEU A 116 -10.54 -3.17 -5.73
C LEU A 116 -10.61 -2.28 -6.97
N ASP A 117 -11.79 -1.69 -7.23
CA ASP A 117 -11.97 -0.64 -8.22
C ASP A 117 -11.50 0.71 -7.63
N LEU A 118 -10.29 1.12 -8.02
CA LEU A 118 -9.72 2.38 -7.55
C LEU A 118 -10.48 3.60 -8.11
N SER A 119 -11.16 3.49 -9.24
CA SER A 119 -11.99 4.59 -9.77
C SER A 119 -13.23 4.83 -8.92
N ALA A 120 -13.89 3.75 -8.48
CA ALA A 120 -15.02 3.83 -7.55
C ALA A 120 -14.57 4.36 -6.18
N MET A 121 -13.43 3.88 -5.66
CA MET A 121 -12.85 4.40 -4.42
C MET A 121 -12.50 5.90 -4.53
N ALA A 122 -11.92 6.34 -5.66
CA ALA A 122 -11.62 7.75 -5.91
C ALA A 122 -12.89 8.61 -6.02
N ALA A 123 -13.96 8.10 -6.62
CA ALA A 123 -15.25 8.79 -6.64
C ALA A 123 -15.82 8.97 -5.23
N PHE A 124 -15.73 7.94 -4.39
CA PHE A 124 -16.13 8.02 -2.99
C PHE A 124 -15.24 8.99 -2.20
N PHE A 125 -13.92 8.94 -2.39
CA PHE A 125 -12.95 9.86 -1.78
C PHE A 125 -13.27 11.33 -2.11
N ARG A 126 -13.52 11.66 -3.39
CA ARG A 126 -13.92 13.01 -3.80
C ARG A 126 -15.22 13.49 -3.14
N LYS A 127 -16.15 12.58 -2.85
CA LYS A 127 -17.41 12.88 -2.16
C LYS A 127 -17.19 13.19 -0.69
N VAL A 128 -16.39 12.37 0.02
CA VAL A 128 -16.22 12.52 1.48
C VAL A 128 -15.14 13.52 1.85
N LYS A 129 -14.17 13.80 0.97
CA LYS A 129 -13.04 14.73 1.15
C LYS A 129 -12.28 14.51 2.46
N SER A 130 -12.09 13.27 2.82
CA SER A 130 -11.46 12.77 4.05
C SER A 130 -10.66 11.51 3.72
N PRO A 131 -9.76 11.02 4.57
CA PRO A 131 -9.07 9.75 4.36
C PRO A 131 -10.02 8.60 4.05
N VAL A 132 -9.71 7.84 3.01
CA VAL A 132 -10.44 6.62 2.63
C VAL A 132 -9.48 5.44 2.62
N ILE A 133 -9.86 4.38 3.30
CA ILE A 133 -9.10 3.15 3.49
C ILE A 133 -9.78 2.02 2.72
N GLY A 134 -9.07 1.32 1.84
CA GLY A 134 -9.54 0.10 1.19
C GLY A 134 -9.67 -1.03 2.20
N LEU A 135 -10.87 -1.61 2.31
CA LEU A 135 -11.20 -2.63 3.30
C LEU A 135 -11.65 -3.92 2.61
N TYR A 136 -11.12 -5.04 3.09
CA TYR A 136 -11.47 -6.38 2.61
C TYR A 136 -11.92 -7.26 3.77
N GLU A 137 -12.92 -8.10 3.56
CA GLU A 137 -13.40 -9.03 4.56
C GLU A 137 -12.74 -10.40 4.36
N ILE A 138 -11.91 -10.79 5.31
CA ILE A 138 -11.24 -12.10 5.32
C ILE A 138 -12.10 -13.14 6.04
N THR A 139 -11.68 -14.43 5.97
CA THR A 139 -12.49 -15.56 6.45
C THR A 139 -12.05 -16.12 7.79
N SER A 140 -10.92 -15.63 8.36
CA SER A 140 -10.33 -16.22 9.56
C SER A 140 -9.90 -15.15 10.57
N TYR A 141 -10.31 -15.30 11.82
CA TYR A 141 -9.84 -14.48 12.93
C TYR A 141 -8.35 -14.65 13.20
N GLU A 142 -7.80 -15.85 12.96
CA GLU A 142 -6.36 -16.07 13.10
C GLU A 142 -5.56 -15.26 12.07
N LEU A 143 -6.05 -15.19 10.84
CA LEU A 143 -5.47 -14.35 9.81
C LEU A 143 -5.63 -12.86 10.14
N ALA A 144 -6.73 -12.46 10.75
CA ALA A 144 -6.98 -11.07 11.13
C ALA A 144 -5.95 -10.51 12.10
N LYS A 145 -5.32 -11.35 12.94
CA LYS A 145 -4.23 -10.94 13.85
C LYS A 145 -2.99 -10.40 13.13
N GLN A 146 -2.86 -10.66 11.83
CA GLN A 146 -1.71 -10.22 11.04
C GLN A 146 -1.91 -8.83 10.40
N TYR A 147 -3.12 -8.30 10.43
CA TYR A 147 -3.53 -7.05 9.75
C TYR A 147 -4.17 -6.06 10.70
N ALA A 148 -4.35 -4.83 10.22
CA ALA A 148 -5.18 -3.88 10.93
C ALA A 148 -6.65 -4.24 10.78
N VAL A 149 -7.34 -4.45 11.91
CA VAL A 149 -8.78 -4.76 11.97
C VAL A 149 -9.57 -3.45 12.09
N VAL A 150 -10.61 -3.30 11.28
CA VAL A 150 -11.33 -2.04 11.12
C VAL A 150 -12.83 -2.24 11.30
N GLU A 151 -13.45 -1.45 12.17
CA GLU A 151 -14.89 -1.38 12.29
C GLU A 151 -15.43 -0.09 11.65
N ILE A 152 -16.50 -0.20 10.89
CA ILE A 152 -17.17 0.93 10.25
C ILE A 152 -18.65 0.98 10.64
N ASN A 153 -19.22 2.18 10.70
CA ASN A 153 -20.65 2.36 10.90
C ASN A 153 -21.43 2.28 9.56
N GLN A 154 -22.75 2.41 9.61
CA GLN A 154 -23.65 2.36 8.44
C GLN A 154 -23.34 3.43 7.37
N LYS A 155 -22.61 4.50 7.70
CA LYS A 155 -22.17 5.56 6.78
C LYS A 155 -20.75 5.34 6.31
N SER A 156 -20.20 4.13 6.46
CA SER A 156 -18.82 3.76 6.15
C SER A 156 -17.75 4.55 6.92
N ARG A 157 -18.12 5.30 7.98
CA ARG A 157 -17.14 5.99 8.82
C ARG A 157 -16.43 4.97 9.71
N ILE A 158 -15.10 5.06 9.78
CA ILE A 158 -14.29 4.25 10.69
C ILE A 158 -14.62 4.66 12.12
N VAL A 159 -14.91 3.67 12.96
CA VAL A 159 -15.20 3.81 14.38
C VAL A 159 -14.16 3.11 15.25
N SER A 160 -13.41 2.17 14.67
CA SER A 160 -12.28 1.49 15.31
C SER A 160 -11.26 1.08 14.26
N PHE A 161 -9.97 1.28 14.55
CA PHE A 161 -8.86 0.82 13.73
C PHE A 161 -7.76 0.32 14.66
N VAL A 162 -7.50 -0.99 14.65
CA VAL A 162 -6.52 -1.61 15.55
C VAL A 162 -5.51 -2.40 14.75
N GLU A 163 -4.25 -1.97 14.79
CA GLU A 163 -3.14 -2.64 14.11
C GLU A 163 -2.76 -3.94 14.82
N LYS A 164 -2.88 -5.07 14.12
CA LYS A 164 -2.49 -6.42 14.58
C LYS A 164 -3.01 -6.76 15.98
N PRO A 165 -4.32 -6.72 16.21
CA PRO A 165 -4.88 -7.02 17.53
C PRO A 165 -4.67 -8.48 17.93
N ALA A 166 -4.34 -8.72 19.20
CA ALA A 166 -4.28 -10.09 19.73
C ALA A 166 -5.64 -10.80 19.66
N GLU A 167 -6.72 -10.04 19.86
CA GLU A 167 -8.11 -10.50 19.80
C GLU A 167 -8.91 -9.66 18.80
N PRO A 168 -8.95 -10.04 17.52
CA PRO A 168 -9.73 -9.33 16.50
C PRO A 168 -11.23 -9.36 16.80
N LYS A 169 -11.90 -8.20 16.71
CA LYS A 169 -13.35 -8.10 16.96
C LYS A 169 -14.20 -8.37 15.71
N CYS A 170 -13.63 -8.25 14.53
CA CYS A 170 -14.30 -8.52 13.25
C CYS A 170 -13.29 -9.02 12.21
N LEU A 171 -13.79 -9.38 11.03
CA LEU A 171 -12.99 -9.91 9.92
C LEU A 171 -12.69 -8.87 8.82
N LEU A 172 -13.10 -7.63 9.03
CA LEU A 172 -12.85 -6.54 8.09
C LEU A 172 -11.47 -5.93 8.37
N ILE A 173 -10.58 -5.98 7.36
CA ILE A 173 -9.20 -5.55 7.51
C ILE A 173 -8.83 -4.42 6.55
N SER A 174 -7.82 -3.65 6.92
CA SER A 174 -7.15 -2.69 6.03
C SER A 174 -6.21 -3.40 5.07
N THR A 175 -6.29 -3.05 3.79
CA THR A 175 -5.55 -3.72 2.71
C THR A 175 -4.25 -3.03 2.32
N GLY A 176 -3.81 -2.00 3.05
CA GLY A 176 -2.63 -1.23 2.66
C GLY A 176 -2.85 -0.29 1.46
N ILE A 177 -4.12 0.04 1.16
CA ILE A 177 -4.50 0.96 0.09
C ILE A 177 -5.26 2.13 0.69
N TYR A 178 -4.75 3.34 0.53
CA TYR A 178 -5.26 4.55 1.16
C TYR A 178 -5.37 5.69 0.16
N MET A 179 -6.45 6.47 0.24
CA MET A 179 -6.53 7.77 -0.43
C MET A 179 -6.60 8.86 0.64
N LEU A 180 -5.60 9.73 0.65
CA LEU A 180 -5.43 10.77 1.66
C LEU A 180 -5.48 12.16 1.02
N PRO A 181 -6.26 13.11 1.58
CA PRO A 181 -6.10 14.52 1.27
C PRO A 181 -4.67 14.97 1.63
N TRP A 182 -4.13 15.97 0.93
CA TRP A 182 -2.83 16.58 1.25
C TRP A 182 -2.65 16.87 2.74
N LYS A 183 -3.63 17.56 3.34
CA LYS A 183 -3.60 17.94 4.76
C LYS A 183 -3.51 16.74 5.72
N SER A 184 -4.08 15.61 5.34
CA SER A 184 -4.02 14.38 6.13
C SER A 184 -2.68 13.67 5.93
N ALA A 185 -2.18 13.64 4.69
CA ALA A 185 -0.90 13.00 4.37
C ALA A 185 0.29 13.72 5.07
N THR A 186 0.27 15.05 5.14
CA THR A 186 1.33 15.83 5.81
C THR A 186 1.35 15.71 7.33
N LYS A 187 0.31 15.15 7.96
CA LYS A 187 0.31 14.85 9.42
C LYS A 187 1.28 13.73 9.82
N ILE A 188 1.96 13.11 8.86
CA ILE A 188 3.03 12.13 9.13
C ILE A 188 4.12 12.74 10.02
N GLY A 189 4.52 13.99 9.77
CA GLY A 189 5.51 14.71 10.59
C GLY A 189 5.03 14.91 12.03
N GLU A 190 3.75 15.24 12.25
CA GLU A 190 3.12 15.34 13.57
C GLU A 190 3.14 13.99 14.29
N TYR A 191 2.67 12.92 13.63
CA TYR A 191 2.68 11.56 14.15
C TYR A 191 4.09 11.11 14.63
N LEU A 192 5.12 11.33 13.81
CA LEU A 192 6.50 10.99 14.16
C LEU A 192 7.04 11.90 15.26
N GLY A 193 6.68 13.18 15.26
CA GLY A 193 7.08 14.17 16.28
C GLY A 193 6.56 13.84 17.68
N GLU A 194 5.44 13.14 17.79
CA GLU A 194 4.91 12.58 19.04
C GLU A 194 5.68 11.34 19.54
N GLY A 195 6.71 10.87 18.83
CA GLY A 195 7.50 9.69 19.17
C GLY A 195 6.86 8.36 18.78
N ASN A 196 5.86 8.39 17.90
CA ASN A 196 5.21 7.19 17.39
C ASN A 196 6.14 6.36 16.47
N PRO A 197 6.00 5.02 16.43
CA PRO A 197 6.89 4.16 15.65
C PRO A 197 6.70 4.32 14.13
N PRO A 198 7.82 4.24 13.35
CA PRO A 198 7.78 4.46 11.89
C PRO A 198 7.28 3.25 11.08
N ASP A 199 6.94 2.14 11.71
CA ASP A 199 6.48 0.88 11.10
C ASP A 199 5.50 0.16 12.05
N PRO A 200 4.41 -0.46 11.57
CA PRO A 200 3.89 -0.48 10.19
C PRO A 200 3.04 0.75 9.85
N ILE A 201 2.77 0.96 8.55
CA ILE A 201 1.95 2.07 8.04
C ILE A 201 0.56 2.15 8.69
N GLY A 202 -0.04 1.01 9.05
CA GLY A 202 -1.33 0.93 9.73
C GLY A 202 -1.38 1.70 11.06
N ARG A 203 -0.26 1.87 11.75
CA ARG A 203 -0.21 2.68 12.98
C ARG A 203 -0.50 4.16 12.71
N PHE A 204 0.09 4.72 11.65
CA PHE A 204 -0.22 6.09 11.22
C PHE A 204 -1.67 6.22 10.79
N ILE A 205 -2.20 5.27 10.04
CA ILE A 205 -3.60 5.30 9.57
C ILE A 205 -4.58 5.17 10.75
N GLY A 206 -4.25 4.33 11.76
CA GLY A 206 -5.01 4.23 13.00
C GLY A 206 -5.04 5.55 13.75
N TRP A 207 -3.87 6.13 14.03
CA TRP A 207 -3.73 7.45 14.65
C TRP A 207 -4.49 8.53 13.87
N LEU A 208 -4.39 8.55 12.55
CA LEU A 208 -5.10 9.48 11.70
C LEU A 208 -6.63 9.32 11.85
N SER A 209 -7.12 8.08 11.94
CA SER A 209 -8.55 7.77 12.10
C SER A 209 -9.11 8.16 13.48
N GLU A 210 -8.26 8.26 14.50
CA GLU A 210 -8.61 8.79 15.83
C GLU A 210 -8.66 10.33 15.83
N ASN A 211 -7.78 10.98 15.08
CA ASN A 211 -7.61 12.44 15.07
C ASN A 211 -8.47 13.15 14.01
N GLU A 212 -8.97 12.45 13.00
CA GLU A 212 -9.87 13.02 12.00
C GLU A 212 -10.89 12.00 11.46
N LYS A 213 -11.93 12.50 10.81
CA LYS A 213 -12.94 11.65 10.19
C LYS A 213 -12.33 10.87 9.04
N SER A 214 -12.32 9.54 9.14
CA SER A 214 -11.84 8.62 8.13
C SER A 214 -12.93 7.64 7.72
N TYR A 215 -12.87 7.13 6.49
CA TYR A 215 -13.90 6.27 5.92
C TYR A 215 -13.30 4.99 5.37
N GLY A 216 -14.05 3.90 5.47
CA GLY A 216 -13.73 2.63 4.85
C GLY A 216 -14.43 2.48 3.51
N PHE A 217 -13.72 2.00 2.51
CA PHE A 217 -14.27 1.58 1.22
C PHE A 217 -14.16 0.06 1.12
N LYS A 218 -15.26 -0.64 1.43
CA LYS A 218 -15.31 -2.10 1.38
C LYS A 218 -15.44 -2.57 -0.06
N PHE A 219 -14.64 -3.58 -0.44
CA PHE A 219 -14.72 -4.24 -1.73
C PHE A 219 -14.80 -5.77 -1.57
N SER A 220 -15.17 -6.44 -2.64
CA SER A 220 -15.27 -7.91 -2.74
C SER A 220 -14.40 -8.42 -3.90
N GLY A 221 -14.32 -9.74 -4.05
CA GLY A 221 -13.51 -10.40 -5.06
C GLY A 221 -12.26 -11.00 -4.44
N TYR A 222 -11.07 -10.53 -4.81
CA TYR A 222 -9.82 -11.07 -4.26
C TYR A 222 -8.91 -9.96 -3.71
N TRP A 223 -8.12 -10.36 -2.73
CA TRP A 223 -7.01 -9.61 -2.18
C TRP A 223 -5.93 -10.58 -1.70
N TYR A 224 -4.70 -10.39 -2.17
CA TYR A 224 -3.53 -11.17 -1.77
C TYR A 224 -2.47 -10.23 -1.23
N ASP A 225 -1.99 -10.51 -0.03
CA ASP A 225 -0.75 -9.97 0.52
C ASP A 225 0.37 -11.00 0.25
N ILE A 226 1.30 -10.64 -0.62
CA ILE A 226 2.42 -11.51 -0.98
C ILE A 226 3.49 -11.41 0.13
N GLY A 227 3.21 -12.04 1.27
CA GLY A 227 4.07 -11.99 2.46
C GLY A 227 4.98 -13.21 2.64
N SER A 228 4.72 -14.33 1.94
CA SER A 228 5.42 -15.60 2.08
C SER A 228 5.53 -16.34 0.75
N LEU A 229 6.36 -17.41 0.69
CA LEU A 229 6.43 -18.30 -0.49
C LEU A 229 5.10 -19.01 -0.76
N GLU A 230 4.32 -19.28 0.28
CA GLU A 230 3.01 -19.90 0.17
C GLU A 230 2.01 -18.95 -0.49
N SER A 231 1.82 -17.73 0.05
CA SER A 231 0.92 -16.73 -0.54
C SER A 231 1.33 -16.32 -1.95
N TYR A 232 2.64 -16.33 -2.25
CA TYR A 232 3.13 -16.10 -3.62
C TYR A 232 2.71 -17.22 -4.57
N ARG A 233 2.83 -18.50 -4.17
CA ARG A 233 2.42 -19.65 -4.99
C ARG A 233 0.91 -19.69 -5.22
N GLU A 234 0.12 -19.41 -4.19
CA GLU A 234 -1.34 -19.30 -4.31
C GLU A 234 -1.73 -18.21 -5.33
N ALA A 235 -1.16 -17.03 -5.17
CA ALA A 235 -1.40 -15.94 -6.12
C ALA A 235 -0.94 -16.31 -7.54
N GLN A 236 0.22 -16.96 -7.71
CA GLN A 236 0.68 -17.43 -9.03
C GLN A 236 -0.32 -18.39 -9.68
N ALA A 237 -0.84 -19.36 -8.94
CA ALA A 237 -1.82 -20.32 -9.46
C ALA A 237 -3.09 -19.62 -9.96
N ASP A 238 -3.60 -18.66 -9.20
CA ASP A 238 -4.81 -17.91 -9.55
C ASP A 238 -4.60 -16.91 -10.70
N PHE A 239 -3.36 -16.43 -10.89
CA PHE A 239 -3.00 -15.46 -11.93
C PHE A 239 -2.33 -16.08 -13.16
N MET A 240 -2.13 -17.42 -13.21
CA MET A 240 -1.41 -18.09 -14.30
C MET A 240 -1.95 -17.73 -15.71
N HIS A 241 -3.24 -17.43 -15.82
CA HIS A 241 -3.91 -17.08 -17.08
C HIS A 241 -4.50 -15.65 -17.09
N LYS A 242 -4.18 -14.82 -16.09
CA LYS A 242 -4.65 -13.43 -16.02
C LYS A 242 -3.62 -12.50 -16.62
N SER A 243 -4.06 -11.59 -17.50
CA SER A 243 -3.25 -10.50 -18.00
C SER A 243 -3.41 -9.26 -17.14
N TYR A 244 -2.31 -8.55 -16.88
CA TYR A 244 -2.35 -7.24 -16.21
C TYR A 244 -2.88 -6.13 -17.13
N LYS A 245 -2.98 -6.39 -18.45
CA LYS A 245 -3.45 -5.44 -19.49
C LYS A 245 -4.97 -5.50 -19.71
N GLY A 246 -5.64 -6.39 -18.99
CA GLY A 246 -7.09 -6.61 -19.10
C GLY A 246 -7.96 -5.70 -18.26
#